data_84ef8a1254e52ac20b74e84eb5db5690
#
_entry.id   84ef8a1254e52ac20b74e84eb5db5690
#
_cell.length_a   1.000
_cell.length_b   1.000
_cell.length_c   1.000
_cell.angle_alpha   90.00
_cell.angle_beta   90.00
_cell.angle_gamma   90.00
#
_symmetry.space_group_name_H-M   'P 1'
#
loop_
_entity.id
_entity.type
_entity.pdbx_description
1 polymer ?
#
loop_
_entity_poly.entity_id
_entity_poly.type
_entity_poly.pdbx_seq_one_letter_code
_entity_poly.pdbx_strand_id
1 'polypeptide(L)'
;MIVYLMIVVVFGPLVAFLLIRNDRKKRAAWERRYPSYHPSSLQGIWPTKIGNIRYHCNRDDIGVVVFAVKPDAGNVYHRSSMAIIRDDGKQLGYIGKREAAKFNRWCGGNPCSGMGMIQYDEKTNKLWADIFVFSPQFDEQQLATEVQTYISWVSATYGVAYIPERYRP
;
A
#
# COMPACT_ATOMS: atom_id res chain seq x y z
N MET A 1 -34.47 32.26 11.90
CA MET A 1 -33.16 32.38 11.23
C MET A 1 -32.00 32.44 12.24
N ILE A 2 -32.05 33.30 13.28
CA ILE A 2 -30.97 33.45 14.29
C ILE A 2 -30.69 32.15 15.08
N VAL A 3 -31.75 31.41 15.48
CA VAL A 3 -31.60 30.12 16.24
C VAL A 3 -30.88 29.05 15.41
N TYR A 4 -31.14 28.96 14.11
CA TYR A 4 -30.45 28.01 13.21
C TYR A 4 -28.96 28.34 13.05
N LEU A 5 -28.65 29.66 12.99
CA LEU A 5 -27.25 30.12 12.90
C LEU A 5 -26.47 29.78 14.18
N MET A 6 -27.07 29.95 15.36
CA MET A 6 -26.48 29.60 16.65
C MET A 6 -26.20 28.08 16.77
N ILE A 7 -27.11 27.22 16.30
CA ILE A 7 -26.94 25.78 16.32
C ILE A 7 -25.74 25.35 15.46
N VAL A 8 -25.58 25.91 14.26
CA VAL A 8 -24.48 25.59 13.36
C VAL A 8 -23.15 26.09 13.91
N VAL A 9 -23.09 27.27 14.51
CA VAL A 9 -21.85 27.85 15.03
C VAL A 9 -21.35 27.17 16.31
N VAL A 10 -22.25 26.72 17.19
CA VAL A 10 -21.88 26.11 18.47
C VAL A 10 -21.70 24.60 18.34
N PHE A 11 -22.58 23.91 17.63
CA PHE A 11 -22.56 22.48 17.51
C PHE A 11 -21.69 21.97 16.34
N GLY A 12 -21.49 22.77 15.29
CA GLY A 12 -20.62 22.40 14.16
C GLY A 12 -19.19 22.05 14.58
N PRO A 13 -18.49 22.89 15.35
CA PRO A 13 -17.15 22.59 15.84
C PRO A 13 -17.11 21.38 16.79
N LEU A 14 -18.12 21.20 17.64
CA LEU A 14 -18.21 20.07 18.56
C LEU A 14 -18.38 18.75 17.80
N VAL A 15 -19.27 18.70 16.81
CA VAL A 15 -19.48 17.53 15.96
C VAL A 15 -18.24 17.24 15.15
N ALA A 16 -17.58 18.23 14.55
CA ALA A 16 -16.31 18.07 13.84
C ALA A 16 -15.22 17.52 14.76
N PHE A 17 -15.10 18.06 15.98
CA PHE A 17 -14.13 17.56 16.98
C PHE A 17 -14.40 16.09 17.36
N LEU A 18 -15.67 15.72 17.58
CA LEU A 18 -16.04 14.32 17.91
C LEU A 18 -15.75 13.37 16.75
N LEU A 19 -16.01 13.79 15.50
CA LEU A 19 -15.70 13.00 14.32
C LEU A 19 -14.18 12.79 14.17
N ILE A 20 -13.40 13.86 14.28
CA ILE A 20 -11.92 13.80 14.23
C ILE A 20 -11.37 12.89 15.34
N ARG A 21 -11.89 13.03 16.57
CA ARG A 21 -11.47 12.18 17.71
C ARG A 21 -11.81 10.71 17.47
N ASN A 22 -12.97 10.41 16.91
CA ASN A 22 -13.39 9.05 16.57
C ASN A 22 -12.52 8.45 15.48
N ASP A 23 -12.21 9.22 14.43
CA ASP A 23 -11.31 8.78 13.35
C ASP A 23 -9.88 8.52 13.84
N ARG A 24 -9.35 9.38 14.74
CA ARG A 24 -8.05 9.14 15.38
C ARG A 24 -8.05 7.84 16.19
N LYS A 25 -9.10 7.57 16.98
CA LYS A 25 -9.23 6.31 17.73
C LYS A 25 -9.31 5.09 16.82
N LYS A 26 -10.09 5.17 15.72
CA LYS A 26 -10.17 4.10 14.72
C LYS A 26 -8.83 3.85 14.05
N ARG A 27 -8.12 4.92 13.66
CA ARG A 27 -6.77 4.83 13.06
C ARG A 27 -5.78 4.20 14.04
N ALA A 28 -5.71 4.65 15.28
CA ALA A 28 -4.83 4.09 16.30
C ALA A 28 -5.14 2.62 16.65
N ALA A 29 -6.43 2.22 16.60
CA ALA A 29 -6.82 0.82 16.75
C ALA A 29 -6.43 -0.03 15.53
N TRP A 30 -6.51 0.53 14.34
CA TRP A 30 -6.05 -0.09 13.10
C TRP A 30 -4.54 -0.27 13.09
N GLU A 31 -3.77 0.78 13.38
CA GLU A 31 -2.30 0.75 13.44
C GLU A 31 -1.77 -0.24 14.49
N ARG A 32 -2.47 -0.39 15.63
CA ARG A 32 -2.13 -1.42 16.63
C ARG A 32 -2.38 -2.84 16.12
N ARG A 33 -3.40 -3.03 15.30
CA ARG A 33 -3.75 -4.34 14.74
C ARG A 33 -2.88 -4.70 13.53
N TYR A 34 -2.55 -3.70 12.75
CA TYR A 34 -1.77 -3.81 11.51
C TYR A 34 -0.62 -2.79 11.55
N PRO A 35 0.45 -3.10 12.29
CA PRO A 35 1.63 -2.24 12.30
C PRO A 35 2.13 -2.00 10.88
N SER A 36 2.49 -0.76 10.59
CA SER A 36 3.01 -0.38 9.26
C SER A 36 4.53 -0.34 9.30
N TYR A 37 5.16 -0.85 8.25
CA TYR A 37 6.58 -0.67 8.05
C TYR A 37 6.88 0.79 7.72
N HIS A 38 7.92 1.32 8.32
CA HIS A 38 8.44 2.66 8.03
C HIS A 38 9.90 2.53 7.57
N PRO A 39 10.17 2.70 6.27
CA PRO A 39 11.54 2.73 5.76
C PRO A 39 12.37 3.79 6.50
N SER A 40 13.64 3.53 6.71
CA SER A 40 14.57 4.48 7.35
C SER A 40 14.71 5.79 6.56
N SER A 41 14.51 5.73 5.24
CA SER A 41 14.43 6.88 4.33
C SER A 41 13.35 6.66 3.30
N LEU A 42 12.63 7.72 2.95
CA LEU A 42 11.68 7.72 1.82
C LEU A 42 12.31 8.27 0.54
N GLN A 43 13.60 8.59 0.55
CA GLN A 43 14.29 9.05 -0.66
C GLN A 43 14.32 7.95 -1.71
N GLY A 44 13.73 8.20 -2.88
CA GLY A 44 13.60 7.19 -3.94
C GLY A 44 12.62 6.06 -3.65
N ILE A 45 11.78 6.18 -2.61
CA ILE A 45 10.73 5.20 -2.28
C ILE A 45 9.35 5.87 -2.41
N TRP A 46 8.42 5.19 -3.09
CA TRP A 46 7.04 5.61 -3.24
C TRP A 46 6.12 4.67 -2.45
N PRO A 47 5.66 5.08 -1.26
CA PRO A 47 4.68 4.30 -0.51
C PRO A 47 3.29 4.47 -1.15
N THR A 48 2.59 3.36 -1.36
CA THR A 48 1.24 3.37 -1.92
C THR A 48 0.47 2.09 -1.58
N LYS A 49 -0.70 1.91 -2.17
CA LYS A 49 -1.56 0.72 -2.00
C LYS A 49 -1.83 0.06 -3.34
N ILE A 50 -2.06 -1.25 -3.31
CA ILE A 50 -2.51 -1.97 -4.50
C ILE A 50 -4.00 -1.67 -4.73
N GLY A 51 -4.29 -1.00 -5.84
CA GLY A 51 -5.65 -0.83 -6.33
C GLY A 51 -6.18 -2.09 -6.98
N ASN A 52 -7.50 -2.32 -6.84
CA ASN A 52 -8.19 -3.47 -7.45
C ASN A 52 -7.70 -4.85 -7.01
N ILE A 53 -6.95 -4.95 -5.91
CA ILE A 53 -6.36 -6.20 -5.38
C ILE A 53 -7.37 -7.35 -5.27
N ARG A 54 -8.62 -7.08 -4.92
CA ARG A 54 -9.70 -8.07 -4.77
C ARG A 54 -10.06 -8.83 -6.05
N TYR A 55 -9.70 -8.32 -7.22
CA TYR A 55 -9.97 -8.95 -8.52
C TYR A 55 -8.81 -9.80 -9.00
N HIS A 56 -7.63 -9.66 -8.38
CA HIS A 56 -6.40 -10.29 -8.81
C HIS A 56 -5.83 -11.25 -7.77
N CYS A 57 -6.16 -11.05 -6.49
CA CYS A 57 -5.61 -11.81 -5.36
C CYS A 57 -6.72 -12.51 -4.56
N ASN A 58 -6.34 -13.61 -3.93
CA ASN A 58 -7.14 -14.39 -3.01
C ASN A 58 -6.39 -14.59 -1.67
N ARG A 59 -6.89 -15.46 -0.78
CA ARG A 59 -6.27 -15.72 0.52
C ARG A 59 -4.91 -16.41 0.44
N ASP A 60 -4.63 -17.13 -0.64
CA ASP A 60 -3.35 -17.82 -0.84
C ASP A 60 -2.22 -16.85 -1.20
N ASP A 61 -2.58 -15.60 -1.54
CA ASP A 61 -1.61 -14.54 -1.83
C ASP A 61 -1.20 -13.73 -0.59
N ILE A 62 -1.77 -14.05 0.60
CA ILE A 62 -1.44 -13.34 1.84
C ILE A 62 0.03 -13.55 2.18
N GLY A 63 0.73 -12.46 2.51
CA GLY A 63 2.14 -12.48 2.89
C GLY A 63 2.97 -11.47 2.13
N VAL A 64 4.28 -11.57 2.31
CA VAL A 64 5.26 -10.72 1.63
C VAL A 64 5.22 -10.96 0.13
N VAL A 65 5.27 -9.87 -0.64
CA VAL A 65 5.37 -9.89 -2.10
C VAL A 65 6.50 -8.99 -2.56
N VAL A 66 7.28 -9.49 -3.50
CA VAL A 66 8.22 -8.71 -4.30
C VAL A 66 7.65 -8.65 -5.71
N PHE A 67 7.71 -7.50 -6.36
CA PHE A 67 7.01 -7.27 -7.61
C PHE A 67 7.71 -6.22 -8.47
N ALA A 68 7.32 -6.18 -9.74
CA ALA A 68 7.62 -5.07 -10.64
C ALA A 68 6.36 -4.24 -10.90
N VAL A 69 6.53 -2.94 -11.07
CA VAL A 69 5.50 -2.02 -11.55
C VAL A 69 5.87 -1.60 -12.95
N LYS A 70 4.98 -1.79 -13.91
CA LYS A 70 5.23 -1.45 -15.32
C LYS A 70 3.97 -0.90 -15.99
N PRO A 71 4.13 -0.08 -17.06
CA PRO A 71 2.99 0.38 -17.87
C PRO A 71 2.17 -0.81 -18.39
N ASP A 72 0.86 -0.71 -18.29
CA ASP A 72 -0.07 -1.67 -18.88
C ASP A 72 -0.67 -1.10 -20.17
N ALA A 73 0.02 -1.30 -21.26
CA ALA A 73 -0.41 -0.84 -22.58
C ALA A 73 -1.71 -1.51 -23.07
N GLY A 74 -2.04 -2.67 -22.55
CA GLY A 74 -3.27 -3.42 -22.89
C GLY A 74 -4.51 -2.96 -22.13
N ASN A 75 -4.39 -2.06 -21.17
CA ASN A 75 -5.53 -1.59 -20.40
C ASN A 75 -6.36 -0.56 -21.18
N VAL A 76 -7.44 -1.04 -21.79
CA VAL A 76 -8.35 -0.21 -22.61
C VAL A 76 -9.10 0.86 -21.80
N TYR A 77 -9.22 0.70 -20.48
CA TYR A 77 -9.94 1.62 -19.61
C TYR A 77 -9.09 2.81 -19.14
N HIS A 78 -7.76 2.63 -19.07
CA HIS A 78 -6.85 3.66 -18.57
C HIS A 78 -5.47 3.54 -19.22
N ARG A 79 -5.15 4.44 -20.16
CA ARG A 79 -3.86 4.51 -20.87
C ARG A 79 -2.63 4.72 -19.95
N SER A 80 -2.83 5.27 -18.77
CA SER A 80 -1.77 5.50 -17.78
C SER A 80 -1.74 4.45 -16.65
N SER A 81 -2.38 3.29 -16.88
CA SER A 81 -2.37 2.22 -15.89
C SER A 81 -0.97 1.66 -15.69
N MET A 82 -0.60 1.50 -14.41
CA MET A 82 0.64 0.88 -14.00
C MET A 82 0.30 -0.42 -13.28
N ALA A 83 0.55 -1.54 -13.96
CA ALA A 83 0.30 -2.88 -13.43
C ALA A 83 1.37 -3.26 -12.39
N ILE A 84 0.95 -3.93 -11.33
CA ILE A 84 1.81 -4.49 -10.30
C ILE A 84 1.85 -6.00 -10.54
N ILE A 85 3.03 -6.51 -10.88
CA ILE A 85 3.24 -7.88 -11.30
C ILE A 85 4.25 -8.52 -10.36
N ARG A 86 3.81 -9.57 -9.65
CA ARG A 86 4.65 -10.35 -8.75
C ARG A 86 5.78 -11.05 -9.53
N ASP A 87 6.83 -11.42 -8.85
CA ASP A 87 8.01 -12.09 -9.41
C ASP A 87 7.71 -13.40 -10.15
N ASP A 88 6.61 -14.08 -9.84
CA ASP A 88 6.12 -15.27 -10.57
C ASP A 88 5.24 -14.95 -11.79
N GLY A 89 5.12 -13.68 -12.15
CA GLY A 89 4.31 -13.22 -13.28
C GLY A 89 2.84 -12.97 -12.97
N LYS A 90 2.37 -13.25 -11.75
CA LYS A 90 0.97 -12.97 -11.35
C LYS A 90 0.73 -11.48 -11.20
N GLN A 91 -0.30 -10.98 -11.86
CA GLN A 91 -0.75 -9.60 -11.64
C GLN A 91 -1.46 -9.50 -10.28
N LEU A 92 -1.02 -8.55 -9.46
CA LEU A 92 -1.58 -8.29 -8.12
C LEU A 92 -2.63 -7.17 -8.14
N GLY A 93 -2.60 -6.31 -9.14
CA GLY A 93 -3.46 -5.16 -9.28
C GLY A 93 -2.77 -4.00 -9.99
N TYR A 94 -3.09 -2.79 -9.57
CA TYR A 94 -2.61 -1.56 -10.21
C TYR A 94 -2.21 -0.50 -9.18
N ILE A 95 -1.35 0.42 -9.57
CA ILE A 95 -1.21 1.72 -8.87
C ILE A 95 -2.55 2.44 -8.96
N GLY A 96 -3.01 3.00 -7.84
CA GLY A 96 -4.31 3.66 -7.76
C GLY A 96 -4.49 4.72 -8.87
N LYS A 97 -5.67 4.74 -9.51
CA LYS A 97 -5.97 5.63 -10.65
C LYS A 97 -5.58 7.09 -10.41
N ARG A 98 -5.82 7.60 -9.19
CA ARG A 98 -5.53 9.00 -8.84
C ARG A 98 -4.03 9.29 -8.73
N GLU A 99 -3.22 8.29 -8.51
CA GLU A 99 -1.78 8.37 -8.32
C GLU A 99 -1.00 7.97 -9.59
N ALA A 100 -1.61 7.17 -10.48
CA ALA A 100 -0.92 6.58 -11.62
C ALA A 100 -0.19 7.61 -12.50
N ALA A 101 -0.81 8.74 -12.82
CA ALA A 101 -0.17 9.79 -13.62
C ALA A 101 1.01 10.47 -12.91
N LYS A 102 0.90 10.68 -11.59
CA LYS A 102 1.97 11.26 -10.77
C LYS A 102 3.09 10.25 -10.59
N PHE A 103 2.75 8.99 -10.34
CA PHE A 103 3.70 7.90 -10.25
C PHE A 103 4.48 7.71 -11.57
N ASN A 104 3.80 7.69 -12.72
CA ASN A 104 4.44 7.54 -14.02
C ASN A 104 5.45 8.67 -14.31
N ARG A 105 5.16 9.90 -13.90
CA ARG A 105 6.12 11.00 -13.98
C ARG A 105 7.32 10.81 -13.05
N TRP A 106 7.08 10.32 -11.83
CA TRP A 106 8.13 10.06 -10.85
C TRP A 106 9.10 8.97 -11.30
N CYS A 107 8.60 7.88 -11.91
CA CYS A 107 9.45 6.81 -12.43
C CYS A 107 9.98 7.08 -13.85
N GLY A 108 9.60 8.19 -14.49
CA GLY A 108 10.02 8.53 -15.86
C GLY A 108 9.50 7.52 -16.90
N GLY A 109 8.40 6.82 -16.63
CA GLY A 109 7.85 5.78 -17.50
C GLY A 109 8.62 4.45 -17.45
N ASN A 110 9.67 4.34 -16.64
CA ASN A 110 10.46 3.12 -16.52
C ASN A 110 9.81 2.12 -15.58
N PRO A 111 10.04 0.81 -15.78
CA PRO A 111 9.68 -0.21 -14.79
C PRO A 111 10.37 0.06 -13.45
N CYS A 112 9.66 -0.21 -12.36
CA CYS A 112 10.15 -0.06 -11.01
C CYS A 112 9.99 -1.38 -10.27
N SER A 113 10.91 -1.69 -9.37
CA SER A 113 10.76 -2.81 -8.42
C SER A 113 10.05 -2.34 -7.17
N GLY A 114 9.48 -3.27 -6.42
CA GLY A 114 8.83 -2.96 -5.16
C GLY A 114 8.66 -4.16 -4.26
N MET A 115 8.29 -3.88 -3.03
CA MET A 115 7.96 -4.87 -2.01
C MET A 115 6.74 -4.45 -1.21
N GLY A 116 6.11 -5.39 -0.55
CA GLY A 116 4.99 -5.12 0.34
C GLY A 116 4.44 -6.38 0.96
N MET A 117 3.30 -6.25 1.62
CA MET A 117 2.60 -7.38 2.21
C MET A 117 1.11 -7.32 1.87
N ILE A 118 0.59 -8.41 1.35
CA ILE A 118 -0.85 -8.61 1.20
C ILE A 118 -1.40 -9.11 2.52
N GLN A 119 -2.42 -8.46 3.02
CA GLN A 119 -3.08 -8.76 4.28
C GLN A 119 -4.59 -8.96 4.07
N TYR A 120 -5.21 -9.68 5.01
CA TYR A 120 -6.63 -9.91 5.01
C TYR A 120 -7.24 -9.39 6.31
N ASP A 121 -8.25 -8.56 6.19
CA ASP A 121 -9.03 -8.09 7.33
C ASP A 121 -10.30 -8.94 7.47
N GLU A 122 -10.33 -9.81 8.47
CA GLU A 122 -11.46 -10.70 8.76
C GLU A 122 -12.76 -9.95 9.05
N LYS A 123 -12.68 -8.76 9.66
CA LYS A 123 -13.86 -7.96 10.02
C LYS A 123 -14.58 -7.41 8.79
N THR A 124 -13.82 -6.98 7.80
CA THR A 124 -14.35 -6.40 6.56
C THR A 124 -14.42 -7.39 5.42
N ASN A 125 -13.85 -8.59 5.60
CA ASN A 125 -13.69 -9.62 4.57
C ASN A 125 -12.98 -9.09 3.31
N LYS A 126 -11.90 -8.31 3.52
CA LYS A 126 -11.18 -7.64 2.42
C LYS A 126 -9.68 -7.90 2.47
N LEU A 127 -9.13 -8.12 1.28
CA LEU A 127 -7.70 -8.03 1.05
C LEU A 127 -7.28 -6.57 0.89
N TRP A 128 -6.10 -6.25 1.38
CA TRP A 128 -5.45 -4.96 1.21
C TRP A 128 -3.94 -5.15 1.21
N ALA A 129 -3.19 -4.19 0.69
CA ALA A 129 -1.74 -4.22 0.73
C ALA A 129 -1.19 -2.80 0.79
N ASP A 130 -0.26 -2.58 1.72
CA ASP A 130 0.65 -1.45 1.67
C ASP A 130 1.93 -1.89 0.98
N ILE A 131 2.38 -1.09 0.03
CA ILE A 131 3.54 -1.41 -0.80
C ILE A 131 4.50 -0.22 -0.89
N PHE A 132 5.76 -0.53 -1.11
CA PHE A 132 6.85 0.40 -1.32
C PHE A 132 7.44 0.13 -2.69
N VAL A 133 7.39 1.13 -3.57
CA VAL A 133 7.97 1.05 -4.90
C VAL A 133 9.26 1.85 -4.92
N PHE A 134 10.32 1.25 -5.43
CA PHE A 134 11.65 1.84 -5.51
C PHE A 134 11.84 2.56 -6.83
N SER A 135 12.49 3.72 -6.78
CA SER A 135 12.89 4.47 -7.97
C SER A 135 13.74 3.59 -8.90
N PRO A 136 13.64 3.77 -10.23
CA PRO A 136 14.52 3.09 -11.18
C PRO A 136 16.03 3.37 -10.97
N GLN A 137 16.35 4.35 -10.12
CA GLN A 137 17.74 4.71 -9.76
C GLN A 137 18.31 3.87 -8.60
N PHE A 138 17.45 3.09 -7.91
CA PHE A 138 17.94 2.16 -6.90
C PHE A 138 18.77 1.08 -7.57
N ASP A 139 19.99 0.88 -7.09
CA ASP A 139 20.80 -0.24 -7.53
C ASP A 139 20.30 -1.57 -6.93
N GLU A 140 20.73 -2.66 -7.53
CA GLU A 140 20.28 -4.01 -7.16
C GLU A 140 20.67 -4.38 -5.71
N GLN A 141 21.83 -3.91 -5.24
CA GLN A 141 22.29 -4.18 -3.88
C GLN A 141 21.48 -3.42 -2.83
N GLN A 142 21.15 -2.16 -3.11
CA GLN A 142 20.27 -1.36 -2.25
C GLN A 142 18.87 -2.01 -2.18
N LEU A 143 18.34 -2.42 -3.33
CA LEU A 143 17.04 -3.09 -3.39
C LEU A 143 17.04 -4.38 -2.56
N ALA A 144 18.05 -5.24 -2.73
CA ALA A 144 18.18 -6.48 -1.98
C ALA A 144 18.24 -6.21 -0.46
N THR A 145 18.99 -5.20 -0.03
CA THR A 145 19.12 -4.81 1.37
C THR A 145 17.77 -4.37 1.96
N GLU A 146 17.03 -3.52 1.25
CA GLU A 146 15.72 -3.05 1.69
C GLU A 146 14.70 -4.19 1.77
N VAL A 147 14.70 -5.10 0.79
CA VAL A 147 13.83 -6.29 0.80
C VAL A 147 14.14 -7.19 2.00
N GLN A 148 15.41 -7.45 2.30
CA GLN A 148 15.79 -8.28 3.46
C GLN A 148 15.42 -7.61 4.79
N THR A 149 15.61 -6.30 4.89
CA THR A 149 15.19 -5.52 6.06
C THR A 149 13.68 -5.62 6.27
N TYR A 150 12.91 -5.51 5.20
CA TYR A 150 11.47 -5.63 5.23
C TYR A 150 11.01 -7.04 5.65
N ILE A 151 11.59 -8.08 5.07
CA ILE A 151 11.32 -9.48 5.42
C ILE A 151 11.59 -9.73 6.89
N SER A 152 12.73 -9.25 7.41
CA SER A 152 13.10 -9.36 8.82
C SER A 152 12.07 -8.68 9.72
N TRP A 153 11.62 -7.48 9.36
CA TRP A 153 10.57 -6.77 10.07
C TRP A 153 9.23 -7.52 10.05
N VAL A 154 8.80 -8.06 8.89
CA VAL A 154 7.58 -8.87 8.80
C VAL A 154 7.68 -10.11 9.67
N SER A 155 8.82 -10.81 9.63
CA SER A 155 9.07 -11.99 10.48
C SER A 155 8.91 -11.68 11.96
N ALA A 156 9.50 -10.57 12.41
CA ALA A 156 9.43 -10.15 13.81
C ALA A 156 8.03 -9.66 14.24
N THR A 157 7.28 -9.04 13.31
CA THR A 157 6.01 -8.38 13.62
C THR A 157 4.81 -9.31 13.45
N TYR A 158 4.80 -10.11 12.39
CA TYR A 158 3.66 -10.95 11.99
C TYR A 158 3.97 -12.45 12.05
N GLY A 159 5.24 -12.82 12.09
CA GLY A 159 5.70 -14.20 12.11
C GLY A 159 6.11 -14.74 10.74
N VAL A 160 6.89 -15.82 10.75
CA VAL A 160 7.48 -16.46 9.56
C VAL A 160 6.42 -16.99 8.59
N ALA A 161 5.21 -17.29 9.06
CA ALA A 161 4.10 -17.76 8.22
C ALA A 161 3.71 -16.77 7.11
N TYR A 162 3.95 -15.48 7.30
CA TYR A 162 3.70 -14.43 6.29
C TYR A 162 4.81 -14.28 5.25
N ILE A 163 5.89 -15.06 5.38
CA ILE A 163 7.01 -15.05 4.43
C ILE A 163 6.90 -16.29 3.56
N PRO A 164 6.60 -16.15 2.26
CA PRO A 164 6.61 -17.26 1.32
C PRO A 164 7.95 -17.99 1.32
N GLU A 165 7.94 -19.31 1.12
CA GLU A 165 9.16 -20.16 1.18
C GLU A 165 10.30 -19.61 0.31
N ARG A 166 9.98 -19.09 -0.88
CA ARG A 166 10.96 -18.52 -1.81
C ARG A 166 11.72 -17.29 -1.27
N TYR A 167 11.23 -16.65 -0.19
CA TYR A 167 11.87 -15.49 0.46
C TYR A 167 12.44 -15.85 1.84
N ARG A 168 12.32 -17.09 2.28
CA ARG A 168 12.94 -17.56 3.52
C ARG A 168 14.44 -17.77 3.30
N PRO A 169 15.28 -17.40 4.29
CA PRO A 169 16.73 -17.64 4.23
C PRO A 169 17.08 -19.12 4.19
#